data_452bbc3ccd155f1a96e7613a96af892a
#
_entry.id   452bbc3ccd155f1a96e7613a96af892a
#
_cell.length_a   1.000
_cell.length_b   1.000
_cell.length_c   1.000
_cell.angle_alpha   90.00
_cell.angle_beta   90.00
_cell.angle_gamma   90.00
#
_symmetry.space_group_name_H-M   'P 1'
#
loop_
_entity.id
_entity.type
_entity.pdbx_description
1 polymer ?
#
loop_
_entity_poly.entity_id
_entity_poly.type
_entity_poly.pdbx_seq_one_letter_code
_entity_poly.pdbx_strand_id
1 'polypeptide(L)'
;MKTNIIIALLMAVLASSCSGRQKFDRVETTPLERYSIVYKDTKCGLYDNKADSLVTAVKYDALKYCGTEPGDGVEFTMWVGEMEDYEGMLAIESTTNEPVEIMFPKELTED
;
A
#
# COMPACT_ATOMS: atom_id res chain seq x y z
N MET A 1 16.99 -23.16 18.46
CA MET A 1 17.95 -22.20 18.79
C MET A 1 18.77 -21.72 17.67
N LYS A 2 19.61 -22.56 17.18
CA LYS A 2 20.44 -22.18 16.08
C LYS A 2 19.64 -21.76 14.88
N THR A 3 18.53 -22.45 14.67
CA THR A 3 17.67 -22.14 13.56
C THR A 3 17.14 -20.73 13.65
N ASN A 4 16.82 -20.30 14.84
CA ASN A 4 16.30 -18.97 15.05
C ASN A 4 17.34 -17.91 14.72
N ILE A 5 18.56 -18.18 15.07
CA ILE A 5 19.64 -17.26 14.78
C ILE A 5 19.85 -17.12 13.28
N ILE A 6 19.77 -18.22 12.59
CA ILE A 6 19.94 -18.21 11.15
C ILE A 6 18.81 -17.43 10.49
N ILE A 7 17.62 -17.63 10.99
CA ILE A 7 16.46 -16.92 10.45
C ILE A 7 16.63 -15.43 10.66
N ALA A 8 17.12 -15.04 11.81
CA ALA A 8 17.32 -13.64 12.10
C ALA A 8 18.31 -13.03 11.14
N LEU A 9 19.37 -13.74 10.86
CA LEU A 9 20.36 -13.27 9.93
C LEU A 9 19.78 -13.12 8.54
N LEU A 10 18.99 -14.09 8.16
CA LEU A 10 18.37 -14.05 6.85
C LEU A 10 17.47 -12.85 6.72
N MET A 11 16.72 -12.57 7.74
CA MET A 11 15.85 -11.41 7.72
C MET A 11 16.63 -10.12 7.58
N ALA A 12 17.74 -10.05 8.26
CA ALA A 12 18.57 -8.87 8.16
C ALA A 12 19.10 -8.68 6.75
N VAL A 13 19.49 -9.74 6.13
CA VAL A 13 19.97 -9.68 4.76
C VAL A 13 18.88 -9.21 3.83
N LEU A 14 17.71 -9.79 3.97
CA LEU A 14 16.58 -9.39 3.16
C LEU A 14 16.25 -7.94 3.37
N ALA A 15 16.29 -7.50 4.59
CA ALA A 15 16.00 -6.11 4.90
C ALA A 15 16.98 -5.19 4.22
N SER A 16 18.24 -5.56 4.20
CA SER A 16 19.21 -4.71 3.53
C SER A 16 19.00 -4.66 2.04
N SER A 17 18.54 -5.75 1.45
CA SER A 17 18.34 -5.74 0.01
C SER A 17 17.04 -5.06 -0.39
N CYS A 18 16.08 -4.98 0.53
CA CYS A 18 14.81 -4.35 0.26
C CYS A 18 14.79 -2.94 0.80
N SER A 19 15.71 -2.14 0.32
CA SER A 19 15.96 -0.83 0.90
C SER A 19 14.74 0.09 0.90
N GLY A 20 13.86 -0.03 -0.08
CA GLY A 20 12.70 0.86 -0.15
C GLY A 20 11.80 0.76 1.06
N ARG A 21 11.52 -0.47 1.50
CA ARG A 21 10.60 -0.69 2.61
C ARG A 21 11.21 -0.40 3.97
N GLN A 22 12.52 -0.35 4.05
CA GLN A 22 13.18 -0.10 5.32
C GLN A 22 12.94 1.30 5.85
N LYS A 23 12.51 2.19 4.98
CA LYS A 23 12.27 3.56 5.39
C LYS A 23 10.98 3.73 6.16
N PHE A 24 10.18 2.71 6.24
CA PHE A 24 8.84 2.83 6.84
C PHE A 24 8.83 2.22 8.22
N ASP A 25 7.96 2.78 9.07
CA ASP A 25 7.84 2.32 10.44
C ASP A 25 7.20 0.96 10.52
N ARG A 26 6.29 0.67 9.61
CA ARG A 26 5.55 -0.57 9.61
C ARG A 26 5.12 -0.92 8.20
N VAL A 27 5.06 -2.19 7.91
CA VAL A 27 4.60 -2.69 6.61
C VAL A 27 3.50 -3.71 6.87
N GLU A 28 2.38 -3.51 6.25
CA GLU A 28 1.22 -4.37 6.43
C GLU A 28 0.92 -5.11 5.13
N THR A 29 0.67 -6.41 5.22
CA THR A 29 0.34 -7.19 4.04
C THR A 29 -1.10 -6.93 3.63
N THR A 30 -1.38 -7.17 2.35
CA THR A 30 -2.74 -7.05 1.81
C THR A 30 -3.12 -8.38 1.19
N PRO A 31 -4.39 -8.56 0.80
CA PRO A 31 -4.78 -9.77 0.09
C PRO A 31 -4.04 -9.99 -1.22
N LEU A 32 -3.41 -8.96 -1.76
CA LEU A 32 -2.61 -9.07 -2.97
C LEU A 32 -1.14 -9.10 -2.59
N GLU A 33 -0.43 -10.13 -3.05
CA GLU A 33 0.99 -10.25 -2.73
C GLU A 33 1.80 -9.09 -3.30
N ARG A 34 1.35 -8.54 -4.39
CA ARG A 34 2.09 -7.48 -5.06
C ARG A 34 2.13 -6.20 -4.25
N TYR A 35 1.12 -5.95 -3.44
CA TYR A 35 1.00 -4.67 -2.75
C TYR A 35 1.08 -4.82 -1.25
N SER A 36 1.70 -3.85 -0.63
CA SER A 36 1.73 -3.73 0.82
C SER A 36 1.31 -2.32 1.19
N ILE A 37 0.84 -2.16 2.42
CA ILE A 37 0.55 -0.84 2.95
C ILE A 37 1.68 -0.48 3.89
N VAL A 38 2.34 0.64 3.61
CA VAL A 38 3.50 1.07 4.39
C VAL A 38 3.13 2.29 5.21
N TYR A 39 3.65 2.33 6.43
CA TYR A 39 3.30 3.38 7.38
C TYR A 39 4.53 4.21 7.75
N LYS A 40 4.33 5.50 7.81
CA LYS A 40 5.36 6.42 8.28
C LYS A 40 4.68 7.43 9.17
N ASP A 41 5.13 7.52 10.41
CA ASP A 41 4.47 8.33 11.43
C ASP A 41 3.05 7.83 11.60
N THR A 42 2.06 8.63 11.31
CA THR A 42 0.67 8.19 11.47
C THR A 42 -0.04 8.01 10.14
N LYS A 43 0.72 8.07 9.04
CA LYS A 43 0.12 8.00 7.72
C LYS A 43 0.59 6.76 6.98
N CYS A 44 -0.16 6.38 5.96
CA CYS A 44 0.18 5.21 5.17
C CYS A 44 0.04 5.48 3.69
N GLY A 45 0.66 4.61 2.91
CA GLY A 45 0.60 4.66 1.46
C GLY A 45 0.69 3.26 0.90
N LEU A 46 0.48 3.14 -0.39
CA LEU A 46 0.51 1.86 -1.07
C LEU A 46 1.87 1.63 -1.70
N TYR A 47 2.41 0.46 -1.49
CA TYR A 47 3.75 0.09 -1.96
C TYR A 47 3.66 -1.11 -2.88
N ASP A 48 4.38 -1.07 -3.99
CA ASP A 48 4.46 -2.18 -4.94
C ASP A 48 5.68 -3.02 -4.62
N ASN A 49 5.44 -4.22 -4.10
CA ASN A 49 6.52 -5.11 -3.70
C ASN A 49 7.33 -5.60 -4.89
N LYS A 50 6.68 -5.71 -6.04
CA LYS A 50 7.36 -6.20 -7.24
C LYS A 50 8.28 -5.14 -7.80
N ALA A 51 7.82 -3.91 -7.88
CA ALA A 51 8.62 -2.81 -8.38
C ALA A 51 9.51 -2.21 -7.30
N ASP A 52 9.26 -2.56 -6.04
CA ASP A 52 10.00 -2.06 -4.90
C ASP A 52 9.95 -0.54 -4.84
N SER A 53 8.76 0.01 -4.99
CA SER A 53 8.58 1.45 -4.97
C SER A 53 7.17 1.82 -4.52
N LEU A 54 7.03 3.07 -4.08
CA LEU A 54 5.73 3.58 -3.68
C LEU A 54 4.82 3.77 -4.89
N VAL A 55 3.56 3.40 -4.71
CA VAL A 55 2.53 3.65 -5.71
C VAL A 55 1.84 4.97 -5.41
N THR A 56 1.59 5.24 -4.14
CA THR A 56 0.96 6.48 -3.71
C THR A 56 1.84 7.18 -2.68
N ALA A 57 1.60 8.46 -2.47
CA ALA A 57 2.24 9.15 -1.37
C ALA A 57 1.76 8.57 -0.05
N VAL A 58 2.55 8.75 1.00
CA VAL A 58 2.21 8.29 2.34
C VAL A 58 1.40 9.40 3.01
N LYS A 59 0.11 9.43 2.70
CA LYS A 59 -0.75 10.52 3.14
C LYS A 59 -2.09 10.09 3.67
N TYR A 60 -2.38 8.81 3.67
CA TYR A 60 -3.68 8.31 4.10
C TYR A 60 -3.65 7.91 5.56
N ASP A 61 -4.78 8.11 6.22
CA ASP A 61 -4.93 7.58 7.58
C ASP A 61 -5.21 6.10 7.55
N ALA A 62 -5.85 5.62 6.48
CA ALA A 62 -6.13 4.20 6.32
C ALA A 62 -6.30 3.89 4.85
N LEU A 63 -5.90 2.68 4.48
CA LEU A 63 -6.11 2.14 3.15
C LEU A 63 -6.61 0.72 3.30
N LYS A 64 -7.57 0.34 2.48
CA LYS A 64 -8.13 -0.99 2.54
C LYS A 64 -8.41 -1.51 1.15
N TYR A 65 -7.99 -2.74 0.88
CA TYR A 65 -8.24 -3.37 -0.42
C TYR A 65 -9.74 -3.63 -0.58
N CYS A 66 -10.26 -3.26 -1.73
CA CYS A 66 -11.68 -3.36 -1.99
C CYS A 66 -12.00 -4.40 -3.07
N GLY A 67 -11.08 -4.67 -3.95
CA GLY A 67 -11.31 -5.66 -5.01
C GLY A 67 -10.49 -5.34 -6.24
N THR A 68 -10.55 -6.24 -7.21
CA THR A 68 -9.86 -6.08 -8.47
C THR A 68 -10.90 -6.11 -9.58
N GLU A 69 -10.84 -5.11 -10.46
CA GLU A 69 -11.80 -4.99 -11.55
C GLU A 69 -11.11 -5.09 -12.88
N PRO A 70 -11.65 -5.83 -13.83
CA PRO A 70 -11.06 -5.89 -15.17
C PRO A 70 -11.47 -4.67 -15.98
N GLY A 71 -10.55 -4.23 -16.81
CA GLY A 71 -10.84 -3.18 -17.76
C GLY A 71 -10.54 -3.70 -19.15
N ASP A 72 -10.42 -2.79 -20.09
CA ASP A 72 -10.09 -3.15 -21.47
C ASP A 72 -8.61 -3.53 -21.55
N GLY A 73 -8.34 -4.82 -21.33
CA GLY A 73 -6.98 -5.31 -21.43
C GLY A 73 -6.09 -4.99 -20.25
N VAL A 74 -6.65 -4.42 -19.20
CA VAL A 74 -5.89 -4.10 -18.00
C VAL A 74 -6.73 -4.46 -16.78
N GLU A 75 -6.07 -4.45 -15.64
CA GLU A 75 -6.74 -4.69 -14.37
C GLU A 75 -6.56 -3.49 -13.47
N PHE A 76 -7.59 -3.19 -12.71
CA PHE A 76 -7.52 -2.15 -11.70
C PHE A 76 -7.70 -2.76 -10.33
N THR A 77 -6.80 -2.45 -9.41
CA THR A 77 -7.00 -2.81 -8.02
C THR A 77 -7.63 -1.60 -7.33
N MET A 78 -8.69 -1.88 -6.58
CA MET A 78 -9.49 -0.83 -5.97
C MET A 78 -9.24 -0.80 -4.48
N TRP A 79 -9.05 0.38 -3.95
CA TRP A 79 -8.75 0.58 -2.54
C TRP A 79 -9.63 1.69 -2.00
N VAL A 80 -10.01 1.55 -0.73
CA VAL A 80 -10.71 2.62 -0.03
C VAL A 80 -9.68 3.39 0.76
N GLY A 81 -9.61 4.70 0.55
CA GLY A 81 -8.67 5.54 1.25
C GLY A 81 -9.40 6.49 2.18
N GLU A 82 -8.79 6.75 3.32
CA GLU A 82 -9.36 7.65 4.30
C GLU A 82 -8.31 8.65 4.74
N MET A 83 -8.69 9.91 4.76
CA MET A 83 -7.86 10.99 5.27
C MET A 83 -8.66 11.73 6.32
N GLU A 84 -8.02 12.67 6.99
CA GLU A 84 -8.68 13.35 8.09
C GLU A 84 -10.02 13.94 7.70
N ASP A 85 -10.05 14.67 6.59
CA ASP A 85 -11.27 15.36 6.14
C ASP A 85 -11.90 14.76 4.90
N TYR A 86 -11.32 13.67 4.37
CA TYR A 86 -11.76 13.11 3.10
C TYR A 86 -11.78 11.60 3.16
N GLU A 87 -12.62 11.02 2.34
CA GLU A 87 -12.61 9.57 2.13
C GLU A 87 -13.03 9.30 0.69
N GLY A 88 -12.60 8.18 0.17
CA GLY A 88 -12.94 7.86 -1.21
C GLY A 88 -12.26 6.62 -1.71
N MET A 89 -12.13 6.57 -3.01
CA MET A 89 -11.60 5.39 -3.70
C MET A 89 -10.29 5.71 -4.41
N LEU A 90 -9.46 4.70 -4.45
CA LEU A 90 -8.20 4.75 -5.14
C LEU A 90 -8.15 3.58 -6.08
N ALA A 91 -7.94 3.83 -7.36
CA ALA A 91 -7.82 2.78 -8.37
C ALA A 91 -6.41 2.78 -8.91
N ILE A 92 -5.78 1.60 -8.93
CA ILE A 92 -4.42 1.47 -9.44
C ILE A 92 -4.47 0.58 -10.67
N GLU A 93 -3.99 1.10 -11.78
CA GLU A 93 -3.86 0.30 -12.98
C GLU A 93 -2.64 -0.60 -12.85
N SER A 94 -2.85 -1.90 -13.00
CA SER A 94 -1.80 -2.88 -12.72
C SER A 94 -0.58 -2.76 -13.62
N THR A 95 -0.78 -2.31 -14.84
CA THR A 95 0.32 -2.22 -15.80
C THR A 95 1.24 -1.03 -15.54
N THR A 96 0.64 0.13 -15.33
CA THR A 96 1.42 1.35 -15.16
C THR A 96 1.60 1.77 -13.71
N ASN A 97 0.81 1.20 -12.81
CA ASN A 97 0.79 1.58 -11.40
C ASN A 97 0.36 3.01 -11.19
N GLU A 98 -0.37 3.56 -12.16
CA GLU A 98 -0.85 4.92 -12.02
C GLU A 98 -2.06 4.96 -11.12
N PRO A 99 -2.04 5.79 -10.07
CA PRO A 99 -3.19 5.89 -9.18
C PRO A 99 -4.20 6.90 -9.71
N VAL A 100 -5.47 6.53 -9.61
CA VAL A 100 -6.56 7.45 -9.86
C VAL A 100 -7.32 7.59 -8.56
N GLU A 101 -7.38 8.79 -8.04
CA GLU A 101 -7.91 9.04 -6.71
C GLU A 101 -9.18 9.87 -6.81
N ILE A 102 -10.23 9.40 -6.18
CA ILE A 102 -11.50 10.14 -6.11
C ILE A 102 -11.87 10.27 -4.64
N MET A 103 -11.68 11.47 -4.11
CA MET A 103 -11.90 11.72 -2.68
C MET A 103 -13.04 12.70 -2.50
N PHE A 104 -13.81 12.49 -1.46
CA PHE A 104 -14.94 13.33 -1.11
C PHE A 104 -14.79 13.85 0.31
N PRO A 105 -15.16 15.09 0.58
CA PRO A 105 -15.14 15.60 1.94
C PRO A 105 -16.08 14.78 2.82
N LYS A 106 -15.62 14.43 4.01
CA LYS A 106 -16.43 13.63 4.92
C LYS A 106 -17.72 14.31 5.32
N GLU A 107 -17.71 15.62 5.34
CA GLU A 107 -18.92 16.36 5.71
C GLU A 107 -20.08 16.08 4.79
N LEU A 108 -19.78 15.80 3.53
CA LEU A 108 -20.85 15.55 2.56
C LEU A 108 -21.49 14.20 2.74
N THR A 109 -20.81 13.29 3.41
CA THR A 109 -21.33 11.95 3.58
C THR A 109 -22.16 11.77 4.82
N GLU A 110 -22.25 12.79 5.64
CA GLU A 110 -22.99 12.70 6.88
C GLU A 110 -24.47 12.97 6.72
N ASP A 111 -24.86 13.47 5.61
CA ASP A 111 -26.27 13.70 5.36
C ASP A 111 -26.94 12.45 4.84
#